data_079c44e4ddd0991fa33ecf52021432b5
#
_entry.id   079c44e4ddd0991fa33ecf52021432b5
#
_cell.length_a   1.000
_cell.length_b   1.000
_cell.length_c   1.000
_cell.angle_alpha   90.00
_cell.angle_beta   90.00
_cell.angle_gamma   90.00
#
_symmetry.space_group_name_H-M   'P 1'
#
loop_
_entity.id
_entity.type
_entity.pdbx_description
1 polymer ?
#
loop_
_entity_poly.entity_id
_entity_poly.type
_entity_poly.pdbx_seq_one_letter_code
_entity_poly.pdbx_strand_id
1 'polypeptide(L)'
;MTYINSYKGQDWLLPTSIKQMISDKHICFFVEEFVDSLDFTNFDMIYEGAGHPAYHPRIIMKIIIQGMLSKERSSRKLSGACRENLVFIYLAEKVQPNFRTIARFRKNNGKFIKEVFKETVDLASDNGLVDLNMICTDGSKIKANSSKKMFLKKEQIERLDSIIDKMIEEDIKQDEIDKEIYGEKEENITDIEIKNLKGIVKSYREIKNKEKLKENCKRAVEEFDKDALIKRVSLSDPECRMMKNKKGVFELDYNTQFTVDSKNQIIVANDVCKDRTDTFQLQPQINNVRENITLNEDTKIVADCNYNNGENLKFLEEEKLNGYIPTISQAQKLDDKKQKKEDDYEYDWDKDEIILDGTRLKFHALWKHRGNKRQRWYKSEDGRIVRRVPEFFRERLRMKKKLETKEGKKIYSLRKTIVEPVIGNIKYNLGFTEFLVRGLDGAKLELNIASISHNLKKIWVARGRIGKNNEVIVFDLIIKNNQMNCDPTCKNKLLTNIPFFMHKQIKHYL
;
A
#
# COMPACT_ATOMS: atom_id res chain seq x y z
N MET A 1 -51.19 -20.03 1.26
CA MET A 1 -50.08 -19.17 1.71
C MET A 1 -50.48 -17.73 1.43
N THR A 2 -50.48 -16.88 2.45
CA THR A 2 -50.75 -15.43 2.29
C THR A 2 -49.41 -14.70 2.23
N TYR A 3 -49.26 -13.84 1.26
CA TYR A 3 -48.09 -12.96 1.18
C TYR A 3 -48.17 -11.86 2.24
N ILE A 4 -47.02 -11.41 2.71
CA ILE A 4 -46.90 -10.26 3.65
C ILE A 4 -47.34 -9.02 2.86
N ASN A 5 -48.24 -8.22 3.42
CA ASN A 5 -48.70 -6.97 2.82
C ASN A 5 -47.52 -5.97 2.75
N SER A 6 -47.34 -5.37 1.60
CA SER A 6 -46.34 -4.29 1.39
C SER A 6 -47.07 -2.97 1.11
N TYR A 7 -46.59 -1.92 1.77
CA TYR A 7 -47.21 -0.59 1.70
C TYR A 7 -46.22 0.41 1.03
N LYS A 8 -46.24 0.43 -0.28
CA LYS A 8 -45.28 1.28 -1.06
C LYS A 8 -45.56 2.78 -0.94
N GLY A 9 -46.80 3.16 -0.69
CA GLY A 9 -47.24 4.56 -0.64
C GLY A 9 -47.53 5.09 0.76
N GLN A 10 -47.01 4.42 1.81
CA GLN A 10 -47.26 4.87 3.18
C GLN A 10 -46.18 5.84 3.61
N ASP A 11 -46.57 7.08 3.95
CA ASP A 11 -45.71 8.08 4.57
C ASP A 11 -45.54 7.76 6.07
N TRP A 12 -44.39 8.05 6.61
CA TRP A 12 -44.13 7.89 8.03
C TRP A 12 -44.72 9.10 8.80
N LEU A 13 -45.49 8.83 9.83
CA LEU A 13 -46.14 9.85 10.63
C LEU A 13 -45.15 10.75 11.39
N LEU A 14 -44.01 10.19 11.76
CA LEU A 14 -42.89 10.90 12.39
C LEU A 14 -41.59 10.55 11.66
N PRO A 15 -40.72 11.53 11.32
CA PRO A 15 -39.44 11.26 10.69
C PRO A 15 -38.53 10.49 11.67
N THR A 16 -38.20 9.24 11.32
CA THR A 16 -37.23 8.42 12.05
C THR A 16 -35.82 8.96 11.82
N SER A 17 -35.01 8.98 12.84
CA SER A 17 -33.59 9.30 12.70
C SER A 17 -32.93 8.28 11.75
N ILE A 18 -32.12 8.75 10.80
CA ILE A 18 -31.36 7.87 9.89
C ILE A 18 -30.53 6.85 10.69
N LYS A 19 -29.98 7.27 11.83
CA LYS A 19 -29.23 6.39 12.74
C LYS A 19 -30.07 5.18 13.19
N GLN A 20 -31.35 5.34 13.51
CA GLN A 20 -32.25 4.26 13.93
C GLN A 20 -32.60 3.28 12.79
N MET A 21 -32.42 3.69 11.54
CA MET A 21 -32.64 2.84 10.36
C MET A 21 -31.42 1.96 10.04
N ILE A 22 -30.29 2.21 10.67
CA ILE A 22 -29.05 1.43 10.52
C ILE A 22 -28.94 0.49 11.71
N SER A 23 -28.55 -0.77 11.46
CA SER A 23 -28.33 -1.74 12.55
C SER A 23 -27.32 -1.20 13.56
N ASP A 24 -27.61 -1.25 14.86
CA ASP A 24 -26.74 -0.76 15.95
C ASP A 24 -25.35 -1.39 15.94
N LYS A 25 -25.21 -2.57 15.34
CA LYS A 25 -23.94 -3.28 15.19
C LYS A 25 -23.23 -2.99 13.88
N HIS A 26 -23.64 -1.97 13.11
CA HIS A 26 -22.99 -1.68 11.84
C HIS A 26 -21.65 -0.97 12.04
N ILE A 27 -20.63 -1.38 11.29
CA ILE A 27 -19.26 -0.87 11.39
C ILE A 27 -19.16 0.65 11.15
N CYS A 28 -20.14 1.27 10.49
CA CYS A 28 -20.10 2.72 10.20
C CYS A 28 -20.05 3.56 11.49
N PHE A 29 -20.65 3.12 12.59
CA PHE A 29 -20.57 3.83 13.86
C PHE A 29 -19.15 3.82 14.45
N PHE A 30 -18.43 2.72 14.24
CA PHE A 30 -17.02 2.65 14.63
C PHE A 30 -16.14 3.51 13.70
N VAL A 31 -16.45 3.56 12.40
CA VAL A 31 -15.77 4.47 11.45
C VAL A 31 -15.99 5.93 11.84
N GLU A 32 -17.23 6.30 12.22
CA GLU A 32 -17.55 7.63 12.73
C GLU A 32 -16.76 7.96 13.99
N GLU A 33 -16.83 7.10 15.02
CA GLU A 33 -16.10 7.25 16.28
C GLU A 33 -14.59 7.44 16.05
N PHE A 34 -13.98 6.60 15.22
CA PHE A 34 -12.56 6.70 14.89
C PHE A 34 -12.21 8.00 14.17
N VAL A 35 -12.95 8.34 13.12
CA VAL A 35 -12.64 9.55 12.35
C VAL A 35 -12.89 10.82 13.17
N ASP A 36 -13.90 10.82 14.06
CA ASP A 36 -14.18 11.97 14.92
C ASP A 36 -13.12 12.14 16.03
N SER A 37 -12.34 11.11 16.35
CA SER A 37 -11.20 11.20 17.26
C SER A 37 -9.92 11.75 16.63
N LEU A 38 -9.84 11.86 15.30
CA LEU A 38 -8.66 12.37 14.61
C LEU A 38 -8.52 13.89 14.75
N ASP A 39 -7.28 14.38 14.73
CA ASP A 39 -6.97 15.80 14.72
C ASP A 39 -7.11 16.40 13.30
N PHE A 40 -7.97 17.38 13.16
CA PHE A 40 -8.20 18.12 11.91
C PHE A 40 -7.77 19.60 12.00
N THR A 41 -7.08 20.02 13.04
CA THR A 41 -6.70 21.43 13.29
C THR A 41 -5.97 22.05 12.10
N ASN A 42 -5.08 21.31 11.44
CA ASN A 42 -4.37 21.79 10.26
C ASN A 42 -5.29 22.10 9.08
N PHE A 43 -6.42 21.40 8.95
CA PHE A 43 -7.41 21.68 7.93
C PHE A 43 -8.24 22.89 8.29
N ASP A 44 -8.63 23.02 9.54
CA ASP A 44 -9.47 24.12 10.02
C ASP A 44 -8.77 25.45 9.78
N MET A 45 -7.46 25.54 10.06
CA MET A 45 -6.65 26.73 9.79
C MET A 45 -6.56 27.09 8.29
N ILE A 46 -6.55 26.09 7.38
CA ILE A 46 -6.49 26.34 5.92
C ILE A 46 -7.83 26.89 5.39
N TYR A 47 -8.94 26.46 5.99
CA TYR A 47 -10.29 26.82 5.53
C TYR A 47 -10.91 28.01 6.26
N GLU A 48 -10.18 28.65 7.18
CA GLU A 48 -10.57 29.92 7.78
C GLU A 48 -10.45 31.04 6.75
N GLY A 49 -11.58 31.67 6.38
CA GLY A 49 -11.57 32.81 5.49
C GLY A 49 -12.82 32.98 4.60
N ALA A 50 -12.83 34.03 3.81
CA ALA A 50 -13.91 34.30 2.86
C ALA A 50 -13.81 33.37 1.65
N GLY A 51 -14.90 32.69 1.29
CA GLY A 51 -14.97 31.81 0.13
C GLY A 51 -16.21 30.93 0.13
N HIS A 52 -16.33 30.07 -0.90
CA HIS A 52 -17.41 29.08 -0.95
C HIS A 52 -17.24 28.05 0.13
N PRO A 53 -18.25 27.70 0.97
CA PRO A 53 -18.13 26.74 2.05
C PRO A 53 -17.59 25.39 1.57
N ALA A 54 -16.54 24.90 2.22
CA ALA A 54 -15.95 23.61 1.94
C ALA A 54 -16.64 22.52 2.77
N TYR A 55 -16.70 21.29 2.25
CA TYR A 55 -17.07 20.14 3.06
C TYR A 55 -15.94 19.85 4.05
N HIS A 56 -16.29 19.65 5.34
CA HIS A 56 -15.29 19.31 6.33
C HIS A 56 -14.53 18.03 5.96
N PRO A 57 -13.19 17.99 6.03
CA PRO A 57 -12.36 16.82 5.69
C PRO A 57 -12.77 15.54 6.41
N ARG A 58 -13.25 15.64 7.65
CA ARG A 58 -13.80 14.53 8.45
C ARG A 58 -14.90 13.78 7.71
N ILE A 59 -15.84 14.47 7.11
CA ILE A 59 -16.95 13.88 6.34
C ILE A 59 -16.40 13.07 5.15
N ILE A 60 -15.47 13.66 4.41
CA ILE A 60 -14.88 13.01 3.24
C ILE A 60 -14.09 11.76 3.66
N MET A 61 -13.37 11.81 4.79
CA MET A 61 -12.63 10.67 5.31
C MET A 61 -13.55 9.51 5.73
N LYS A 62 -14.67 9.80 6.44
CA LYS A 62 -15.71 8.81 6.78
C LYS A 62 -16.24 8.11 5.52
N ILE A 63 -16.58 8.88 4.48
CA ILE A 63 -17.08 8.37 3.20
C ILE A 63 -16.05 7.47 2.51
N ILE A 64 -14.77 7.86 2.48
CA ILE A 64 -13.72 7.11 1.80
C ILE A 64 -13.43 5.77 2.51
N ILE A 65 -13.34 5.76 3.84
CA ILE A 65 -13.11 4.55 4.63
C ILE A 65 -14.31 3.60 4.46
N GLN A 66 -15.54 4.09 4.65
CA GLN A 66 -16.74 3.30 4.47
C GLN A 66 -16.86 2.77 3.03
N GLY A 67 -16.48 3.56 2.05
CA GLY A 67 -16.42 3.15 0.66
C GLY A 67 -15.51 1.97 0.43
N MET A 68 -14.32 1.96 1.01
CA MET A 68 -13.39 0.83 0.93
C MET A 68 -13.99 -0.42 1.60
N LEU A 69 -14.59 -0.28 2.78
CA LEU A 69 -15.25 -1.38 3.50
C LEU A 69 -16.42 -1.98 2.72
N SER A 70 -17.14 -1.15 1.95
CA SER A 70 -18.28 -1.55 1.12
C SER A 70 -17.91 -1.93 -0.32
N LYS A 71 -16.63 -2.00 -0.69
CA LYS A 71 -16.09 -2.20 -2.04
C LYS A 71 -16.45 -1.11 -3.06
N GLU A 72 -16.93 0.04 -2.58
CA GLU A 72 -17.28 1.20 -3.41
C GLU A 72 -16.15 2.22 -3.41
N ARG A 73 -15.19 2.04 -4.32
CA ARG A 73 -13.95 2.85 -4.34
C ARG A 73 -14.01 4.06 -5.27
N SER A 74 -14.91 4.03 -6.26
CA SER A 74 -15.05 5.11 -7.25
C SER A 74 -15.63 6.37 -6.62
N SER A 75 -14.98 7.54 -6.79
CA SER A 75 -15.47 8.80 -6.29
C SER A 75 -16.88 9.16 -6.83
N ARG A 76 -17.20 8.73 -8.06
CA ARG A 76 -18.55 8.93 -8.64
C ARG A 76 -19.60 8.08 -7.94
N LYS A 77 -19.27 6.80 -7.66
CA LYS A 77 -20.17 5.90 -6.92
C LYS A 77 -20.34 6.36 -5.48
N LEU A 78 -19.26 6.80 -4.81
CA LEU A 78 -19.34 7.36 -3.46
C LEU A 78 -20.23 8.62 -3.40
N SER A 79 -20.10 9.52 -4.37
CA SER A 79 -21.00 10.69 -4.49
C SER A 79 -22.47 10.28 -4.69
N GLY A 80 -22.75 9.23 -5.46
CA GLY A 80 -24.10 8.64 -5.60
C GLY A 80 -24.59 8.00 -4.30
N ALA A 81 -23.73 7.23 -3.64
CA ALA A 81 -24.07 6.55 -2.38
C ALA A 81 -24.47 7.56 -1.26
N CYS A 82 -23.88 8.74 -1.24
CA CYS A 82 -24.29 9.83 -0.31
C CYS A 82 -25.71 10.37 -0.55
N ARG A 83 -26.40 9.93 -1.64
CA ARG A 83 -27.80 10.29 -1.95
C ARG A 83 -28.73 9.11 -1.76
N GLU A 84 -28.28 7.89 -1.95
CA GLU A 84 -29.11 6.70 -2.14
C GLU A 84 -28.92 5.64 -1.02
N ASN A 85 -27.79 5.68 -0.30
CA ASN A 85 -27.48 4.67 0.70
C ASN A 85 -27.51 5.27 2.11
N LEU A 86 -28.34 4.70 2.99
CA LEU A 86 -28.54 5.21 4.36
C LEU A 86 -27.26 5.36 5.15
N VAL A 87 -26.32 4.41 5.05
CA VAL A 87 -25.04 4.45 5.75
C VAL A 87 -24.20 5.64 5.28
N PHE A 88 -24.13 5.89 3.97
CA PHE A 88 -23.38 7.01 3.43
C PHE A 88 -24.08 8.34 3.69
N ILE A 89 -25.41 8.39 3.63
CA ILE A 89 -26.19 9.57 3.99
C ILE A 89 -25.95 9.95 5.46
N TYR A 90 -25.90 8.95 6.35
CA TYR A 90 -25.59 9.11 7.76
C TYR A 90 -24.19 9.68 7.96
N LEU A 91 -23.15 9.00 7.43
CA LEU A 91 -21.74 9.40 7.56
C LEU A 91 -21.43 10.74 6.88
N ALA A 92 -22.17 11.06 5.82
CA ALA A 92 -22.08 12.33 5.14
C ALA A 92 -22.86 13.46 5.84
N GLU A 93 -23.50 13.19 6.99
CA GLU A 93 -24.31 14.18 7.73
C GLU A 93 -25.35 14.89 6.83
N LYS A 94 -25.94 14.12 5.89
CA LYS A 94 -26.90 14.56 4.86
C LYS A 94 -26.33 15.50 3.79
N VAL A 95 -25.05 15.88 3.84
CA VAL A 95 -24.43 16.65 2.73
C VAL A 95 -24.07 15.72 1.57
N GLN A 96 -24.00 16.28 0.37
CA GLN A 96 -23.81 15.53 -0.87
C GLN A 96 -22.55 15.99 -1.60
N PRO A 97 -21.36 15.56 -1.15
CA PRO A 97 -20.12 15.98 -1.77
C PRO A 97 -20.04 15.50 -3.22
N ASN A 98 -19.64 16.41 -4.11
CA ASN A 98 -19.43 16.10 -5.52
C ASN A 98 -18.24 15.13 -5.66
N PHE A 99 -18.31 14.27 -6.67
CA PHE A 99 -17.22 13.31 -6.94
C PHE A 99 -15.85 13.98 -7.15
N ARG A 100 -15.80 15.21 -7.68
CA ARG A 100 -14.55 15.97 -7.84
C ARG A 100 -13.96 16.36 -6.48
N THR A 101 -14.78 16.69 -5.50
CA THR A 101 -14.35 16.98 -4.12
C THR A 101 -13.70 15.75 -3.48
N ILE A 102 -14.35 14.60 -3.56
CA ILE A 102 -13.80 13.34 -3.05
C ILE A 102 -12.48 12.98 -3.75
N ALA A 103 -12.42 13.14 -5.07
CA ALA A 103 -11.21 12.84 -5.84
C ALA A 103 -10.05 13.81 -5.51
N ARG A 104 -10.34 15.12 -5.34
CA ARG A 104 -9.33 16.13 -4.95
C ARG A 104 -8.81 15.88 -3.54
N PHE A 105 -9.70 15.55 -2.60
CA PHE A 105 -9.28 15.21 -1.25
C PHE A 105 -8.28 14.05 -1.24
N ARG A 106 -8.57 12.95 -1.95
CA ARG A 106 -7.65 11.83 -2.11
C ARG A 106 -6.31 12.27 -2.69
N LYS A 107 -6.32 13.05 -3.77
CA LYS A 107 -5.09 13.46 -4.45
C LYS A 107 -4.18 14.32 -3.57
N ASN A 108 -4.77 15.23 -2.78
CA ASN A 108 -4.01 16.29 -2.12
C ASN A 108 -3.59 15.94 -0.68
N ASN A 109 -4.16 14.90 -0.07
CA ASN A 109 -4.00 14.63 1.37
C ASN A 109 -3.27 13.31 1.67
N GLY A 110 -2.28 12.95 0.84
CA GLY A 110 -1.52 11.70 1.01
C GLY A 110 -0.79 11.61 2.35
N LYS A 111 -0.19 12.71 2.83
CA LYS A 111 0.48 12.77 4.13
C LYS A 111 -0.49 12.52 5.28
N PHE A 112 -1.59 13.25 5.31
CA PHE A 112 -2.64 13.07 6.32
C PHE A 112 -3.17 11.62 6.35
N ILE A 113 -3.43 11.02 5.18
CA ILE A 113 -3.89 9.62 5.11
C ILE A 113 -2.82 8.65 5.63
N LYS A 114 -1.52 8.94 5.45
CA LYS A 114 -0.43 8.17 6.08
C LYS A 114 -0.45 8.31 7.61
N GLU A 115 -0.70 9.50 8.13
CA GLU A 115 -0.86 9.75 9.57
C GLU A 115 -2.08 8.99 10.12
N VAL A 116 -3.22 9.03 9.45
CA VAL A 116 -4.41 8.24 9.82
C VAL A 116 -4.14 6.74 9.82
N PHE A 117 -3.32 6.24 8.88
CA PHE A 117 -2.89 4.85 8.92
C PHE A 117 -2.11 4.54 10.21
N LYS A 118 -1.17 5.40 10.61
CA LYS A 118 -0.41 5.26 11.86
C LYS A 118 -1.35 5.25 13.06
N GLU A 119 -2.33 6.16 13.12
CA GLU A 119 -3.34 6.18 14.19
C GLU A 119 -4.10 4.84 14.32
N THR A 120 -4.34 4.12 13.21
CA THR A 120 -4.94 2.77 13.30
C THR A 120 -3.99 1.73 13.90
N VAL A 121 -2.68 1.88 13.71
CA VAL A 121 -1.67 1.00 14.33
C VAL A 121 -1.57 1.29 15.81
N ASP A 122 -1.50 2.56 16.19
CA ASP A 122 -1.47 3.01 17.58
C ASP A 122 -2.73 2.55 18.32
N LEU A 123 -3.92 2.75 17.74
CA LEU A 123 -5.18 2.27 18.29
C LEU A 123 -5.20 0.75 18.49
N ALA A 124 -4.67 -0.02 17.55
CA ALA A 124 -4.58 -1.47 17.68
C ALA A 124 -3.59 -1.88 18.78
N SER A 125 -2.47 -1.17 18.91
CA SER A 125 -1.46 -1.40 19.95
C SER A 125 -2.00 -1.08 21.34
N ASP A 126 -2.63 0.07 21.52
CA ASP A 126 -3.22 0.52 22.79
C ASP A 126 -4.31 -0.45 23.30
N ASN A 127 -4.99 -1.12 22.36
CA ASN A 127 -5.99 -2.16 22.68
C ASN A 127 -5.38 -3.58 22.77
N GLY A 128 -4.06 -3.71 22.82
CA GLY A 128 -3.38 -4.99 22.96
C GLY A 128 -3.60 -5.96 21.80
N LEU A 129 -3.95 -5.45 20.60
CA LEU A 129 -4.16 -6.26 19.41
C LEU A 129 -2.86 -6.51 18.62
N VAL A 130 -1.82 -5.78 18.96
CA VAL A 130 -0.45 -5.91 18.41
C VAL A 130 0.46 -6.32 19.57
N ASP A 131 1.36 -7.29 19.37
CA ASP A 131 2.34 -7.69 20.38
C ASP A 131 3.79 -7.69 19.88
N LEU A 132 3.98 -7.56 18.58
CA LEU A 132 5.28 -7.57 17.90
C LEU A 132 6.18 -8.79 18.23
N ASN A 133 5.61 -9.89 18.71
CA ASN A 133 6.37 -11.12 18.89
C ASN A 133 6.90 -11.65 17.55
N MET A 134 6.09 -11.45 16.50
CA MET A 134 6.46 -11.81 15.15
C MET A 134 5.74 -10.91 14.14
N ILE A 135 6.49 -10.39 13.17
CA ILE A 135 5.97 -9.68 12.01
C ILE A 135 6.30 -10.44 10.73
N CYS A 136 5.36 -10.46 9.80
CA CYS A 136 5.51 -11.12 8.51
C CYS A 136 5.43 -10.11 7.38
N THR A 137 6.46 -10.09 6.52
CA THR A 137 6.50 -9.23 5.33
C THR A 137 6.28 -10.04 4.07
N ASP A 138 5.42 -9.56 3.19
CA ASP A 138 5.18 -10.15 1.87
C ASP A 138 4.76 -9.10 0.85
N GLY A 139 5.08 -9.34 -0.43
CA GLY A 139 4.72 -8.50 -1.55
C GLY A 139 3.56 -9.04 -2.38
N SER A 140 2.82 -8.12 -3.01
CA SER A 140 1.79 -8.52 -3.95
C SER A 140 1.67 -7.54 -5.10
N LYS A 141 1.49 -8.06 -6.33
CA LYS A 141 1.29 -7.23 -7.51
C LYS A 141 -0.17 -6.81 -7.58
N ILE A 142 -0.40 -5.49 -7.75
CA ILE A 142 -1.71 -4.89 -7.93
C ILE A 142 -1.68 -4.04 -9.19
N LYS A 143 -2.71 -4.22 -10.04
CA LYS A 143 -2.80 -3.61 -11.35
C LYS A 143 -2.84 -2.08 -11.26
N ALA A 144 -2.02 -1.42 -12.07
CA ALA A 144 -2.01 0.03 -12.22
C ALA A 144 -3.20 0.50 -13.09
N ASN A 145 -3.64 1.73 -12.89
CA ASN A 145 -4.63 2.38 -13.75
C ASN A 145 -4.01 2.79 -15.09
N SER A 146 -3.66 1.79 -15.87
CA SER A 146 -2.93 1.98 -17.12
C SER A 146 -3.34 0.98 -18.19
N SER A 147 -3.18 1.39 -19.47
CA SER A 147 -3.50 0.57 -20.63
C SER A 147 -2.21 0.08 -21.31
N LYS A 148 -2.17 -1.20 -21.67
CA LYS A 148 -1.08 -1.78 -22.46
C LYS A 148 -0.92 -1.11 -23.84
N LYS A 149 -1.98 -0.51 -24.39
CA LYS A 149 -1.93 0.23 -25.65
C LYS A 149 -1.06 1.49 -25.57
N MET A 150 -0.88 2.03 -24.38
CA MET A 150 -0.06 3.22 -24.09
C MET A 150 1.33 2.87 -23.57
N PHE A 151 1.79 1.63 -23.75
CA PHE A 151 3.09 1.14 -23.29
C PHE A 151 4.13 1.24 -24.41
N LEU A 152 4.87 2.34 -24.43
CA LEU A 152 5.70 2.81 -25.54
C LEU A 152 7.19 2.77 -25.21
N LYS A 153 8.04 2.70 -26.27
CA LYS A 153 9.50 2.90 -26.18
C LYS A 153 9.83 4.39 -26.11
N LYS A 154 11.07 4.73 -25.74
CA LYS A 154 11.55 6.13 -25.65
C LYS A 154 11.39 6.85 -26.99
N GLU A 155 11.85 6.25 -28.08
CA GLU A 155 11.80 6.84 -29.42
C GLU A 155 10.35 7.09 -29.89
N GLN A 156 9.41 6.23 -29.50
CA GLN A 156 8.00 6.40 -29.81
C GLN A 156 7.38 7.57 -29.04
N ILE A 157 7.81 7.79 -27.79
CA ILE A 157 7.32 8.89 -26.95
C ILE A 157 7.87 10.22 -27.46
N GLU A 158 9.15 10.27 -27.83
CA GLU A 158 9.78 11.47 -28.41
C GLU A 158 9.13 11.86 -29.76
N ARG A 159 8.83 10.88 -30.60
CA ARG A 159 8.06 11.11 -31.83
C ARG A 159 6.63 11.59 -31.54
N LEU A 160 5.99 10.99 -30.54
CA LEU A 160 4.64 11.40 -30.12
C LEU A 160 4.63 12.85 -29.65
N ASP A 161 5.61 13.28 -28.87
CA ASP A 161 5.76 14.65 -28.39
C ASP A 161 5.85 15.64 -29.56
N SER A 162 6.67 15.32 -30.59
CA SER A 162 6.79 16.11 -31.81
C SER A 162 5.48 16.17 -32.63
N ILE A 163 4.70 15.08 -32.63
CA ILE A 163 3.40 15.03 -33.32
C ILE A 163 2.38 15.89 -32.56
N ILE A 164 2.42 15.88 -31.22
CA ILE A 164 1.53 16.70 -30.39
C ILE A 164 1.75 18.19 -30.69
N ASP A 165 3.02 18.63 -30.75
CA ASP A 165 3.34 20.03 -31.05
C ASP A 165 2.79 20.47 -32.41
N LYS A 166 3.03 19.68 -33.46
CA LYS A 166 2.48 19.97 -34.78
C LYS A 166 0.96 20.05 -34.81
N MET A 167 0.27 19.11 -34.12
CA MET A 167 -1.17 19.09 -34.08
C MET A 167 -1.77 20.19 -33.19
N ILE A 168 -1.06 20.69 -32.19
CA ILE A 168 -1.48 21.90 -31.43
C ILE A 168 -1.32 23.12 -32.30
N GLU A 169 -0.20 23.26 -33.05
CA GLU A 169 0.02 24.36 -33.96
C GLU A 169 -1.01 24.37 -35.10
N GLU A 170 -1.36 23.19 -35.64
CA GLU A 170 -2.39 23.03 -36.67
C GLU A 170 -3.79 23.42 -36.10
N ASP A 171 -4.14 23.00 -34.89
CA ASP A 171 -5.40 23.35 -34.26
C ASP A 171 -5.50 24.87 -34.02
N ILE A 172 -4.41 25.53 -33.56
CA ILE A 172 -4.36 26.98 -33.34
C ILE A 172 -4.53 27.73 -34.69
N LYS A 173 -3.84 27.27 -35.73
CA LYS A 173 -3.99 27.83 -37.07
C LYS A 173 -5.40 27.62 -37.62
N GLN A 174 -6.02 26.47 -37.35
CA GLN A 174 -7.36 26.17 -37.81
C GLN A 174 -8.37 27.06 -37.08
N ASP A 175 -8.22 27.29 -35.78
CA ASP A 175 -9.05 28.24 -35.00
C ASP A 175 -8.89 29.68 -35.48
N GLU A 176 -7.73 30.04 -36.06
CA GLU A 176 -7.47 31.33 -36.71
C GLU A 176 -8.07 31.37 -38.12
N ILE A 177 -8.04 30.26 -38.87
CA ILE A 177 -8.53 30.11 -40.24
C ILE A 177 -10.06 29.89 -40.29
N ASP A 178 -10.64 29.18 -39.29
CA ASP A 178 -12.11 29.07 -39.17
C ASP A 178 -12.80 30.42 -38.89
N LYS A 179 -12.00 31.46 -38.60
CA LYS A 179 -12.42 32.86 -38.75
C LYS A 179 -12.35 33.37 -40.17
N GLU A 180 -11.71 32.66 -41.11
CA GLU A 180 -11.39 33.17 -42.47
C GLU A 180 -11.52 32.17 -43.62
N ILE A 181 -12.18 31.11 -43.74
CA ILE A 181 -12.39 30.33 -45.01
C ILE A 181 -12.05 28.85 -45.05
N TYR A 182 -12.99 28.07 -45.54
CA TYR A 182 -12.91 26.64 -45.89
C TYR A 182 -11.85 26.29 -46.97
N GLY A 183 -11.14 25.16 -46.76
CA GLY A 183 -10.34 24.53 -47.80
C GLY A 183 -9.66 23.22 -47.34
N GLU A 184 -9.91 22.14 -48.07
CA GLU A 184 -9.40 20.77 -47.82
C GLU A 184 -7.90 20.64 -48.19
N LYS A 185 -7.15 19.77 -47.46
CA LYS A 185 -5.84 19.25 -47.90
C LYS A 185 -5.61 17.78 -47.54
N GLU A 186 -5.05 17.09 -48.55
CA GLU A 186 -4.73 15.67 -48.59
C GLU A 186 -3.61 15.25 -47.64
N GLU A 187 -3.69 14.02 -47.12
CA GLU A 187 -2.67 13.37 -46.31
C GLU A 187 -1.78 12.43 -47.16
N ASN A 188 -0.47 12.60 -47.07
CA ASN A 188 0.52 11.59 -47.51
C ASN A 188 0.90 10.69 -46.34
N ILE A 189 0.76 9.38 -46.53
CA ILE A 189 0.89 8.32 -45.53
C ILE A 189 2.24 7.64 -45.66
N THR A 190 2.99 7.54 -44.58
CA THR A 190 4.05 6.57 -44.37
C THR A 190 4.01 6.04 -42.93
N ASP A 191 4.08 4.73 -42.80
CA ASP A 191 4.21 3.93 -41.59
C ASP A 191 2.99 3.75 -40.68
N ILE A 192 2.63 2.47 -40.50
CA ILE A 192 1.60 1.98 -39.53
C ILE A 192 1.86 2.50 -38.13
N GLU A 193 3.11 2.66 -37.72
CA GLU A 193 3.53 3.12 -36.42
C GLU A 193 3.21 4.61 -36.21
N ILE A 194 3.49 5.45 -37.19
CA ILE A 194 3.13 6.87 -37.19
C ILE A 194 1.62 7.05 -37.17
N LYS A 195 0.89 6.22 -37.92
CA LYS A 195 -0.57 6.22 -37.91
C LYS A 195 -1.16 5.90 -36.52
N ASN A 196 -0.56 4.96 -35.80
CA ASN A 196 -0.97 4.62 -34.43
C ASN A 196 -0.70 5.77 -33.46
N LEU A 197 0.45 6.45 -33.56
CA LEU A 197 0.80 7.59 -32.73
C LEU A 197 -0.12 8.79 -33.01
N LYS A 198 -0.38 9.12 -34.28
CA LYS A 198 -1.38 10.13 -34.69
C LYS A 198 -2.77 9.78 -34.15
N GLY A 199 -3.15 8.48 -34.13
CA GLY A 199 -4.40 8.00 -33.56
C GLY A 199 -4.52 8.25 -32.06
N ILE A 200 -3.39 8.14 -31.33
CA ILE A 200 -3.35 8.49 -29.89
C ILE A 200 -3.66 9.97 -29.71
N VAL A 201 -3.00 10.87 -30.44
CA VAL A 201 -3.21 12.32 -30.31
C VAL A 201 -4.64 12.70 -30.72
N LYS A 202 -5.17 12.13 -31.80
CA LYS A 202 -6.57 12.37 -32.23
C LYS A 202 -7.61 11.96 -31.18
N SER A 203 -7.27 11.06 -30.25
CA SER A 203 -8.19 10.71 -29.15
C SER A 203 -8.33 11.82 -28.09
N TYR A 204 -7.41 12.78 -28.07
CA TYR A 204 -7.42 13.96 -27.20
C TYR A 204 -7.92 15.17 -28.04
N ARG A 205 -9.23 15.37 -28.04
CA ARG A 205 -9.92 16.33 -28.92
C ARG A 205 -9.66 17.80 -28.61
N GLU A 206 -9.33 18.11 -27.35
CA GLU A 206 -9.13 19.49 -26.89
C GLU A 206 -7.64 19.80 -26.74
N ILE A 207 -7.21 21.03 -27.05
CA ILE A 207 -5.82 21.50 -26.89
C ILE A 207 -5.31 21.24 -25.48
N LYS A 208 -6.08 21.60 -24.45
CA LYS A 208 -5.76 21.36 -23.04
C LYS A 208 -5.47 19.88 -22.72
N ASN A 209 -6.18 18.97 -23.37
CA ASN A 209 -5.94 17.52 -23.21
C ASN A 209 -4.68 17.08 -23.94
N LYS A 210 -4.32 17.70 -25.06
CA LYS A 210 -3.07 17.47 -25.77
C LYS A 210 -1.86 17.98 -24.97
N GLU A 211 -1.95 19.16 -24.35
CA GLU A 211 -0.94 19.68 -23.42
C GLU A 211 -0.70 18.73 -22.23
N LYS A 212 -1.77 18.19 -21.68
CA LYS A 212 -1.66 17.17 -20.62
C LYS A 212 -1.02 15.88 -21.11
N LEU A 213 -1.27 15.48 -22.34
CA LEU A 213 -0.61 14.33 -22.95
C LEU A 213 0.90 14.61 -23.12
N LYS A 214 1.28 15.83 -23.51
CA LYS A 214 2.67 16.28 -23.59
C LYS A 214 3.36 16.25 -22.21
N GLU A 215 2.69 16.71 -21.17
CA GLU A 215 3.19 16.58 -19.79
C GLU A 215 3.47 15.11 -19.42
N ASN A 216 2.58 14.19 -19.81
CA ASN A 216 2.79 12.76 -19.61
C ASN A 216 3.97 12.23 -20.43
N CYS A 217 4.22 12.73 -21.64
CA CYS A 217 5.41 12.40 -22.43
C CYS A 217 6.69 12.80 -21.69
N LYS A 218 6.76 14.02 -21.16
CA LYS A 218 7.91 14.50 -20.37
C LYS A 218 8.17 13.59 -19.15
N ARG A 219 7.14 13.30 -18.37
CA ARG A 219 7.25 12.39 -17.21
C ARG A 219 7.69 10.99 -17.62
N ALA A 220 7.24 10.50 -18.76
CA ALA A 220 7.64 9.20 -19.29
C ALA A 220 9.11 9.19 -19.72
N VAL A 221 9.62 10.26 -20.34
CA VAL A 221 11.06 10.40 -20.68
C VAL A 221 11.91 10.44 -19.42
N GLU A 222 11.52 11.21 -18.40
CA GLU A 222 12.21 11.24 -17.10
C GLU A 222 12.35 9.85 -16.45
N GLU A 223 11.36 8.96 -16.62
CA GLU A 223 11.47 7.60 -16.10
C GLU A 223 12.51 6.74 -16.83
N PHE A 224 12.72 6.97 -18.14
CA PHE A 224 13.83 6.34 -18.87
C PHE A 224 15.20 6.85 -18.43
N ASP A 225 15.28 8.14 -18.11
CA ASP A 225 16.54 8.76 -17.68
C ASP A 225 16.93 8.33 -16.26
N LYS A 226 15.94 8.04 -15.38
CA LYS A 226 16.16 7.51 -14.05
C LYS A 226 16.65 6.05 -14.04
N ASP A 227 16.26 5.25 -15.03
CA ASP A 227 16.60 3.82 -15.09
C ASP A 227 16.86 3.38 -16.55
N ALA A 228 18.12 3.30 -16.93
CA ALA A 228 18.57 2.88 -18.25
C ALA A 228 18.16 1.44 -18.66
N LEU A 229 17.71 0.61 -17.70
CA LEU A 229 17.25 -0.76 -17.98
C LEU A 229 15.79 -0.81 -18.42
N ILE A 230 15.05 0.30 -18.34
CA ILE A 230 13.67 0.38 -18.79
C ILE A 230 13.61 0.41 -20.30
N LYS A 231 12.92 -0.55 -20.91
CA LYS A 231 12.74 -0.63 -22.37
C LYS A 231 11.46 0.05 -22.86
N ARG A 232 10.44 0.12 -22.02
CA ARG A 232 9.13 0.71 -22.32
C ARG A 232 8.51 1.29 -21.06
N VAL A 233 7.75 2.37 -21.22
CA VAL A 233 7.02 3.06 -20.14
C VAL A 233 5.57 3.25 -20.57
N SER A 234 4.66 3.26 -19.62
CA SER A 234 3.27 3.61 -19.91
C SER A 234 3.08 5.11 -19.91
N LEU A 235 2.51 5.64 -20.99
CA LEU A 235 2.23 7.06 -21.12
C LEU A 235 1.11 7.52 -20.15
N SER A 236 0.18 6.64 -19.82
CA SER A 236 -0.93 6.98 -18.90
C SER A 236 -0.53 6.94 -17.43
N ASP A 237 0.48 6.12 -17.08
CA ASP A 237 1.06 6.02 -15.75
C ASP A 237 2.54 5.64 -15.86
N PRO A 238 3.45 6.62 -16.00
CA PRO A 238 4.86 6.36 -16.29
C PRO A 238 5.61 5.59 -15.20
N GLU A 239 5.10 5.63 -13.98
CA GLU A 239 5.75 5.01 -12.83
C GLU A 239 5.41 3.53 -12.64
N CYS A 240 4.32 3.03 -13.27
CA CYS A 240 4.02 1.59 -13.22
C CYS A 240 5.00 0.77 -14.07
N ARG A 241 5.11 -0.50 -13.77
CA ARG A 241 6.04 -1.42 -14.46
C ARG A 241 5.31 -2.67 -14.96
N MET A 242 5.81 -3.21 -16.07
CA MET A 242 5.37 -4.52 -16.56
C MET A 242 5.88 -5.59 -15.61
N MET A 243 4.98 -6.25 -14.90
CA MET A 243 5.27 -7.28 -13.91
C MET A 243 4.52 -8.58 -14.23
N LYS A 244 5.11 -9.72 -13.86
CA LYS A 244 4.46 -11.02 -13.96
C LYS A 244 3.66 -11.27 -12.69
N ASN A 245 2.36 -11.46 -12.83
CA ASN A 245 1.48 -11.80 -11.70
C ASN A 245 1.54 -13.31 -11.35
N LYS A 246 0.89 -13.71 -10.27
CA LYS A 246 0.85 -15.13 -9.81
C LYS A 246 0.24 -16.09 -10.84
N LYS A 247 -0.57 -15.59 -11.77
CA LYS A 247 -1.17 -16.38 -12.87
C LYS A 247 -0.25 -16.51 -14.09
N GLY A 248 0.97 -15.96 -14.03
CA GLY A 248 1.92 -15.98 -15.12
C GLY A 248 1.70 -14.90 -16.20
N VAL A 249 0.67 -14.06 -16.04
CA VAL A 249 0.32 -13.00 -16.98
C VAL A 249 1.17 -11.75 -16.68
N PHE A 250 1.66 -11.10 -17.75
CA PHE A 250 2.35 -9.81 -17.63
C PHE A 250 1.33 -8.66 -17.70
N GLU A 251 1.30 -7.83 -16.67
CA GLU A 251 0.44 -6.65 -16.56
C GLU A 251 1.24 -5.43 -16.12
N LEU A 252 0.65 -4.25 -16.33
CA LEU A 252 1.19 -3.00 -15.80
C LEU A 252 0.74 -2.86 -14.36
N ASP A 253 1.65 -3.11 -13.44
CA ASP A 253 1.38 -3.26 -12.02
C ASP A 253 2.30 -2.34 -11.20
N TYR A 254 1.91 -2.15 -9.95
CA TYR A 254 2.78 -1.77 -8.85
C TYR A 254 3.03 -2.97 -7.93
N ASN A 255 4.17 -2.98 -7.28
CA ASN A 255 4.49 -3.94 -6.25
C ASN A 255 4.11 -3.36 -4.88
N THR A 256 3.08 -3.92 -4.27
CA THR A 256 2.62 -3.52 -2.93
C THR A 256 3.26 -4.41 -1.88
N GLN A 257 3.73 -3.81 -0.81
CA GLN A 257 4.39 -4.47 0.31
C GLN A 257 3.53 -4.33 1.56
N PHE A 258 3.45 -5.39 2.35
CA PHE A 258 2.71 -5.42 3.62
C PHE A 258 3.58 -6.05 4.68
N THR A 259 3.65 -5.42 5.85
CA THR A 259 4.18 -6.02 7.06
C THR A 259 3.07 -6.13 8.08
N VAL A 260 2.84 -7.34 8.57
CA VAL A 260 1.67 -7.72 9.36
C VAL A 260 2.11 -8.31 10.69
N ASP A 261 1.54 -7.84 11.78
CA ASP A 261 1.68 -8.43 13.12
C ASP A 261 0.95 -9.77 13.21
N SER A 262 1.56 -10.73 13.92
CA SER A 262 1.07 -12.11 13.98
C SER A 262 -0.18 -12.29 14.84
N LYS A 263 -0.40 -11.46 15.86
CA LYS A 263 -1.45 -11.68 16.87
C LYS A 263 -2.87 -11.56 16.32
N ASN A 264 -3.19 -10.43 15.70
CA ASN A 264 -4.50 -10.18 15.11
C ASN A 264 -4.47 -9.79 13.65
N GLN A 265 -3.33 -10.00 12.97
CA GLN A 265 -3.16 -9.68 11.55
C GLN A 265 -3.37 -8.17 11.27
N ILE A 266 -2.93 -7.31 12.17
CA ILE A 266 -2.89 -5.87 11.96
C ILE A 266 -1.75 -5.54 11.00
N ILE A 267 -2.01 -4.72 9.98
CA ILE A 267 -0.98 -4.19 9.10
C ILE A 267 -0.25 -3.10 9.85
N VAL A 268 1.02 -3.32 10.18
CA VAL A 268 1.88 -2.37 10.92
C VAL A 268 2.71 -1.49 10.00
N ALA A 269 2.94 -1.94 8.76
CA ALA A 269 3.53 -1.12 7.70
C ALA A 269 3.05 -1.58 6.32
N ASN A 270 2.98 -0.63 5.39
CA ASN A 270 2.72 -0.90 3.99
C ASN A 270 3.52 0.06 3.10
N ASP A 271 3.79 -0.33 1.88
CA ASP A 271 4.37 0.55 0.87
C ASP A 271 4.01 0.09 -0.55
N VAL A 272 4.22 0.98 -1.51
CA VAL A 272 4.12 0.68 -2.94
C VAL A 272 5.44 1.04 -3.60
N CYS A 273 6.01 0.13 -4.37
CA CYS A 273 7.24 0.37 -5.10
C CYS A 273 7.11 0.01 -6.59
N LYS A 274 8.09 0.50 -7.38
CA LYS A 274 8.20 0.22 -8.81
C LYS A 274 8.97 -1.08 -9.09
N ASP A 275 9.61 -1.67 -8.10
CA ASP A 275 10.46 -2.83 -8.26
C ASP A 275 9.65 -4.06 -8.65
N ARG A 276 10.13 -4.76 -9.69
CA ARG A 276 9.45 -5.97 -10.20
C ARG A 276 9.55 -7.15 -9.25
N THR A 277 10.53 -7.11 -8.33
CA THR A 277 10.83 -8.15 -7.34
C THR A 277 10.83 -7.56 -5.94
N ASP A 278 10.70 -8.40 -4.94
CA ASP A 278 10.67 -8.01 -3.53
C ASP A 278 12.08 -7.93 -2.92
N THR A 279 13.10 -8.20 -3.74
CA THR A 279 14.50 -8.45 -3.32
C THR A 279 15.06 -7.38 -2.39
N PHE A 280 14.81 -6.11 -2.66
CA PHE A 280 15.35 -4.99 -1.87
C PHE A 280 14.31 -4.29 -0.98
N GLN A 281 13.14 -4.92 -0.77
CA GLN A 281 12.05 -4.29 -0.07
C GLN A 281 12.03 -4.56 1.45
N LEU A 282 12.91 -5.42 1.98
CA LEU A 282 12.93 -5.73 3.41
C LEU A 282 13.31 -4.51 4.25
N GLN A 283 14.44 -3.90 3.95
CA GLN A 283 14.94 -2.75 4.70
C GLN A 283 13.96 -1.56 4.68
N PRO A 284 13.40 -1.13 3.53
CA PRO A 284 12.36 -0.11 3.51
C PRO A 284 11.14 -0.47 4.37
N GLN A 285 10.70 -1.75 4.35
CA GLN A 285 9.56 -2.17 5.15
C GLN A 285 9.84 -2.13 6.65
N ILE A 286 11.01 -2.57 7.09
CA ILE A 286 11.39 -2.49 8.51
C ILE A 286 11.49 -1.03 8.97
N ASN A 287 12.03 -0.14 8.14
CA ASN A 287 12.07 1.29 8.44
C ASN A 287 10.64 1.87 8.56
N ASN A 288 9.73 1.51 7.67
CA ASN A 288 8.32 1.91 7.76
C ASN A 288 7.64 1.36 9.03
N VAL A 289 7.99 0.15 9.49
CA VAL A 289 7.49 -0.36 10.78
C VAL A 289 7.97 0.53 11.91
N ARG A 290 9.26 0.89 11.94
CA ARG A 290 9.86 1.74 12.98
C ARG A 290 9.27 3.17 13.01
N GLU A 291 8.79 3.67 11.87
CA GLU A 291 8.08 4.96 11.82
C GLU A 291 6.69 4.88 12.48
N ASN A 292 6.05 3.71 12.46
CA ASN A 292 4.69 3.52 12.96
C ASN A 292 4.66 2.98 14.40
N ILE A 293 5.60 2.09 14.77
CA ILE A 293 5.62 1.43 16.06
C ILE A 293 7.05 1.00 16.43
N THR A 294 7.37 1.04 17.72
CA THR A 294 8.68 0.61 18.23
C THR A 294 8.80 -0.92 18.21
N LEU A 295 9.81 -1.44 17.51
CA LEU A 295 10.12 -2.85 17.47
C LEU A 295 10.80 -3.30 18.77
N ASN A 296 10.44 -4.49 19.26
CA ASN A 296 11.14 -5.14 20.36
C ASN A 296 12.42 -5.81 19.84
N GLU A 297 13.45 -5.94 20.66
CA GLU A 297 14.70 -6.59 20.28
C GLU A 297 14.51 -8.06 19.85
N ASP A 298 13.55 -8.77 20.47
CA ASP A 298 13.26 -10.18 20.19
C ASP A 298 12.23 -10.37 19.05
N THR A 299 11.75 -9.30 18.41
CA THR A 299 10.75 -9.39 17.33
C THR A 299 11.24 -10.28 16.20
N LYS A 300 10.52 -11.38 15.92
CA LYS A 300 10.82 -12.28 14.80
C LYS A 300 10.33 -11.67 13.49
N ILE A 301 11.26 -11.47 12.56
CA ILE A 301 10.98 -10.90 11.24
C ILE A 301 10.97 -12.02 10.21
N VAL A 302 9.81 -12.32 9.65
CA VAL A 302 9.62 -13.41 8.69
C VAL A 302 9.28 -12.87 7.31
N ALA A 303 10.02 -13.29 6.29
CA ALA A 303 9.75 -12.90 4.90
C ALA A 303 9.91 -14.06 3.94
N ASP A 304 9.44 -13.91 2.69
CA ASP A 304 9.54 -14.91 1.64
C ASP A 304 10.99 -15.05 1.14
N CYS A 305 11.27 -16.16 0.44
CA CYS A 305 12.58 -16.43 -0.17
C CYS A 305 13.04 -15.34 -1.17
N ASN A 306 12.12 -14.59 -1.75
CA ASN A 306 12.45 -13.46 -2.62
C ASN A 306 13.20 -12.33 -1.91
N TYR A 307 13.08 -12.21 -0.58
CA TYR A 307 13.83 -11.26 0.24
C TYR A 307 15.21 -11.78 0.66
N ASN A 308 15.56 -13.06 0.36
CA ASN A 308 16.85 -13.66 0.71
C ASN A 308 17.94 -13.17 -0.24
N ASN A 309 18.43 -11.96 -0.02
CA ASN A 309 19.64 -11.46 -0.64
C ASN A 309 20.69 -11.10 0.42
N GLY A 310 21.94 -10.95 -0.02
CA GLY A 310 23.03 -10.70 0.92
C GLY A 310 22.91 -9.38 1.68
N GLU A 311 22.43 -8.34 1.04
CA GLU A 311 22.28 -7.01 1.65
C GLU A 311 21.21 -7.01 2.74
N ASN A 312 20.07 -7.65 2.51
CA ASN A 312 19.03 -7.82 3.52
C ASN A 312 19.50 -8.65 4.71
N LEU A 313 20.23 -9.74 4.45
CA LEU A 313 20.76 -10.60 5.53
C LEU A 313 21.80 -9.86 6.36
N LYS A 314 22.69 -9.10 5.71
CA LYS A 314 23.67 -8.25 6.37
C LYS A 314 22.98 -7.18 7.21
N PHE A 315 21.96 -6.49 6.66
CA PHE A 315 21.15 -5.49 7.37
C PHE A 315 20.55 -6.10 8.65
N LEU A 316 19.97 -7.31 8.57
CA LEU A 316 19.40 -7.96 9.74
C LEU A 316 20.46 -8.25 10.83
N GLU A 317 21.67 -8.62 10.44
CA GLU A 317 22.76 -8.88 11.40
C GLU A 317 23.31 -7.57 12.01
N GLU A 318 23.56 -6.55 11.19
CA GLU A 318 24.08 -5.24 11.65
C GLU A 318 23.11 -4.57 12.62
N GLU A 319 21.81 -4.64 12.34
CA GLU A 319 20.74 -4.09 13.18
C GLU A 319 20.32 -5.02 14.33
N LYS A 320 20.98 -6.18 14.49
CA LYS A 320 20.67 -7.22 15.49
C LYS A 320 19.22 -7.70 15.46
N LEU A 321 18.63 -7.76 14.26
CA LEU A 321 17.24 -8.14 14.06
C LEU A 321 17.10 -9.65 13.89
N ASN A 322 16.07 -10.23 14.49
CA ASN A 322 15.81 -11.66 14.50
C ASN A 322 15.09 -12.16 13.24
N GLY A 323 15.79 -12.21 12.08
CA GLY A 323 15.23 -12.58 10.77
C GLY A 323 15.06 -14.10 10.55
N TYR A 324 14.06 -14.46 9.73
CA TYR A 324 13.75 -15.83 9.26
C TYR A 324 13.37 -15.77 7.77
N ILE A 325 14.35 -15.86 6.87
CA ILE A 325 14.17 -15.73 5.42
C ILE A 325 14.84 -16.93 4.72
N PRO A 326 14.07 -17.88 4.17
CA PRO A 326 14.63 -19.11 3.60
C PRO A 326 15.31 -18.84 2.26
N THR A 327 16.20 -19.74 1.88
CA THR A 327 16.65 -19.85 0.50
C THR A 327 15.52 -20.35 -0.41
N ILE A 328 15.66 -20.21 -1.72
CA ILE A 328 14.68 -20.71 -2.68
C ILE A 328 14.50 -22.21 -2.55
N SER A 329 15.58 -22.96 -2.37
CA SER A 329 15.56 -24.42 -2.19
C SER A 329 14.82 -24.85 -0.93
N GLN A 330 15.03 -24.16 0.19
CA GLN A 330 14.30 -24.41 1.43
C GLN A 330 12.80 -24.10 1.32
N ALA A 331 12.46 -23.00 0.63
CA ALA A 331 11.07 -22.58 0.48
C ALA A 331 10.24 -23.51 -0.42
N GLN A 332 10.85 -24.01 -1.50
CA GLN A 332 10.16 -24.83 -2.50
C GLN A 332 10.14 -26.31 -2.16
N LYS A 333 10.86 -26.77 -1.10
CA LYS A 333 11.01 -28.19 -0.75
C LYS A 333 11.35 -29.03 -2.00
N LEU A 334 12.27 -28.52 -2.81
CA LEU A 334 12.67 -29.20 -4.04
C LEU A 334 13.26 -30.57 -3.70
N ASP A 335 12.87 -31.61 -4.45
CA ASP A 335 13.52 -32.93 -4.39
C ASP A 335 15.02 -32.79 -4.60
N ASP A 336 15.82 -33.59 -3.91
CA ASP A 336 17.30 -33.55 -3.94
C ASP A 336 17.90 -33.54 -5.36
N LYS A 337 17.19 -34.13 -6.34
CA LYS A 337 17.58 -34.13 -7.76
C LYS A 337 17.39 -32.79 -8.50
N LYS A 338 16.56 -31.88 -7.99
CA LYS A 338 16.26 -30.56 -8.55
C LYS A 338 16.88 -29.42 -7.74
N GLN A 339 17.38 -29.69 -6.57
CA GLN A 339 18.17 -28.72 -5.82
C GLN A 339 19.43 -28.45 -6.65
N LYS A 340 19.57 -27.22 -7.16
CA LYS A 340 20.91 -26.71 -7.46
C LYS A 340 21.69 -26.94 -6.17
N LYS A 341 22.79 -27.71 -6.23
CA LYS A 341 23.72 -27.85 -5.09
C LYS A 341 24.09 -26.42 -4.69
N GLU A 342 23.34 -25.86 -3.75
CA GLU A 342 23.82 -24.74 -2.98
C GLU A 342 25.01 -25.37 -2.25
N ASP A 343 26.19 -24.84 -2.51
CA ASP A 343 27.46 -25.35 -2.00
C ASP A 343 27.32 -25.48 -0.48
N ASP A 344 27.09 -26.71 -0.01
CA ASP A 344 27.08 -27.04 1.41
C ASP A 344 28.54 -27.21 1.82
N TYR A 345 29.09 -26.11 2.32
CA TYR A 345 30.42 -26.14 2.90
C TYR A 345 30.35 -26.35 4.41
N GLU A 346 31.18 -27.20 4.92
CA GLU A 346 31.54 -27.14 6.33
C GLU A 346 32.39 -25.90 6.54
N TYR A 347 31.99 -25.03 7.49
CA TYR A 347 32.57 -23.72 7.72
C TYR A 347 32.99 -23.54 9.17
N ASP A 348 34.28 -23.22 9.37
CA ASP A 348 34.84 -22.86 10.65
C ASP A 348 34.65 -21.35 10.89
N TRP A 349 33.76 -21.02 11.82
CA TRP A 349 33.34 -19.62 12.10
C TRP A 349 34.42 -18.81 12.78
N ASP A 350 35.25 -19.47 13.64
CA ASP A 350 36.26 -18.79 14.44
C ASP A 350 37.47 -18.42 13.59
N LYS A 351 37.80 -19.28 12.61
CA LYS A 351 38.96 -19.10 11.76
C LYS A 351 38.66 -18.51 10.39
N ASP A 352 37.36 -18.30 10.04
CA ASP A 352 36.91 -17.88 8.69
C ASP A 352 37.49 -18.84 7.60
N GLU A 353 37.31 -20.13 7.80
CA GLU A 353 37.82 -21.19 6.89
C GLU A 353 36.65 -22.00 6.32
N ILE A 354 36.76 -22.35 5.03
CA ILE A 354 35.91 -23.37 4.39
C ILE A 354 36.63 -24.71 4.45
N ILE A 355 35.93 -25.77 4.85
CA ILE A 355 36.42 -27.12 4.85
C ILE A 355 35.80 -27.84 3.65
N LEU A 356 36.61 -28.25 2.70
CA LEU A 356 36.19 -28.92 1.48
C LEU A 356 36.98 -30.28 1.39
N ASP A 357 36.25 -31.39 1.43
CA ASP A 357 36.82 -32.74 1.37
C ASP A 357 38.01 -32.93 2.34
N GLY A 358 37.88 -32.43 3.57
CA GLY A 358 38.90 -32.46 4.60
C GLY A 358 40.02 -31.42 4.46
N THR A 359 40.09 -30.68 3.35
CA THR A 359 41.07 -29.60 3.13
C THR A 359 40.55 -28.28 3.67
N ARG A 360 41.32 -27.61 4.51
CA ARG A 360 41.03 -26.29 5.05
C ARG A 360 41.44 -25.19 4.05
N LEU A 361 40.51 -24.31 3.72
CA LEU A 361 40.73 -23.16 2.83
C LEU A 361 40.57 -21.89 3.66
N LYS A 362 41.65 -21.12 3.80
CA LYS A 362 41.70 -19.88 4.56
C LYS A 362 41.18 -18.71 3.73
N PHE A 363 40.53 -17.76 4.37
CA PHE A 363 40.13 -16.49 3.70
C PHE A 363 41.37 -15.79 3.16
N HIS A 364 41.38 -15.47 1.87
CA HIS A 364 42.48 -14.85 1.18
C HIS A 364 42.20 -13.39 0.80
N ALA A 365 41.05 -13.10 0.17
CA ALA A 365 40.73 -11.75 -0.30
C ALA A 365 39.26 -11.57 -0.62
N LEU A 366 38.82 -10.30 -0.61
CA LEU A 366 37.55 -9.87 -1.19
C LEU A 366 37.84 -9.35 -2.60
N TRP A 367 37.26 -9.96 -3.61
CA TRP A 367 37.49 -9.62 -5.00
C TRP A 367 36.25 -9.05 -5.66
N LYS A 368 36.41 -7.96 -6.45
CA LYS A 368 35.34 -7.37 -7.24
C LYS A 368 35.34 -7.96 -8.64
N HIS A 369 34.34 -8.80 -8.95
CA HIS A 369 34.18 -9.41 -10.28
C HIS A 369 33.48 -8.45 -11.25
N ARG A 370 33.53 -8.76 -12.58
CA ARG A 370 32.80 -8.00 -13.61
C ARG A 370 31.33 -7.83 -13.20
N GLY A 371 30.81 -6.61 -13.33
CA GLY A 371 29.42 -6.28 -12.95
C GLY A 371 29.20 -5.95 -11.47
N ASN A 372 30.22 -5.44 -10.76
CA ASN A 372 30.16 -4.99 -9.35
C ASN A 372 29.84 -6.07 -8.29
N LYS A 373 29.75 -7.35 -8.65
CA LYS A 373 29.54 -8.44 -7.71
C LYS A 373 30.83 -8.73 -6.96
N ARG A 374 30.80 -8.64 -5.63
CA ARG A 374 31.95 -9.01 -4.80
C ARG A 374 31.88 -10.48 -4.44
N GLN A 375 33.07 -11.12 -4.38
CA GLN A 375 33.26 -12.52 -4.01
C GLN A 375 34.34 -12.64 -2.94
N ARG A 376 34.15 -13.51 -1.97
CA ARG A 376 35.16 -13.91 -1.02
C ARG A 376 35.94 -15.06 -1.60
N TRP A 377 37.26 -15.01 -1.53
CA TRP A 377 38.17 -16.04 -2.01
C TRP A 377 38.80 -16.76 -0.83
N TYR A 378 38.74 -18.05 -0.88
CA TYR A 378 39.36 -18.94 0.08
C TYR A 378 40.40 -19.79 -0.64
N LYS A 379 41.56 -20.04 -0.01
CA LYS A 379 42.73 -20.71 -0.58
C LYS A 379 43.29 -21.76 0.36
N SER A 380 43.71 -22.91 -0.18
CA SER A 380 44.52 -23.90 0.59
C SER A 380 45.91 -23.34 0.87
N GLU A 381 46.62 -23.89 1.87
CA GLU A 381 47.97 -23.43 2.24
C GLU A 381 48.97 -23.56 1.08
N ASP A 382 48.84 -24.64 0.29
CA ASP A 382 49.64 -24.85 -0.93
C ASP A 382 49.21 -24.01 -2.13
N GLY A 383 48.11 -23.23 -1.99
CA GLY A 383 47.58 -22.38 -3.03
C GLY A 383 46.93 -23.08 -4.24
N ARG A 384 46.88 -24.44 -4.24
CA ARG A 384 46.36 -25.24 -5.36
C ARG A 384 44.83 -25.20 -5.44
N ILE A 385 44.15 -25.19 -4.30
CA ILE A 385 42.70 -25.18 -4.25
C ILE A 385 42.24 -23.75 -3.93
N VAL A 386 41.44 -23.17 -4.83
CA VAL A 386 40.82 -21.83 -4.65
C VAL A 386 39.34 -22.00 -4.74
N ARG A 387 38.62 -21.54 -3.73
CA ARG A 387 37.15 -21.45 -3.73
C ARG A 387 36.68 -20.01 -3.72
N ARG A 388 35.72 -19.67 -4.58
CA ARG A 388 35.10 -18.40 -4.66
C ARG A 388 33.64 -18.51 -4.24
N VAL A 389 33.23 -17.75 -3.26
CA VAL A 389 31.86 -17.72 -2.76
C VAL A 389 31.31 -16.28 -2.81
N PRO A 390 29.99 -16.08 -2.86
CA PRO A 390 29.41 -14.74 -2.81
C PRO A 390 29.87 -13.98 -1.55
N GLU A 391 29.98 -12.64 -1.64
CA GLU A 391 30.39 -11.78 -0.52
C GLU A 391 29.65 -12.10 0.77
N PHE A 392 28.34 -12.28 0.68
CA PHE A 392 27.43 -12.52 1.82
C PHE A 392 27.18 -14.02 2.05
N PHE A 393 28.17 -14.86 1.76
CA PHE A 393 28.09 -16.30 1.96
C PHE A 393 27.84 -16.68 3.42
N ARG A 394 28.51 -15.99 4.36
CA ARG A 394 28.45 -16.27 5.80
C ARG A 394 27.03 -16.02 6.34
N GLU A 395 26.47 -14.87 6.01
CA GLU A 395 25.13 -14.46 6.40
C GLU A 395 24.06 -15.43 5.86
N ARG A 396 24.22 -15.86 4.60
CA ARG A 396 23.35 -16.88 4.00
C ARG A 396 23.46 -18.22 4.69
N LEU A 397 24.65 -18.66 5.03
CA LEU A 397 24.86 -19.94 5.70
C LEU A 397 24.27 -19.94 7.11
N ARG A 398 24.42 -18.83 7.88
CA ARG A 398 23.79 -18.66 9.19
C ARG A 398 22.28 -18.75 9.10
N MET A 399 21.68 -17.99 8.17
CA MET A 399 20.25 -18.00 7.94
C MET A 399 19.74 -19.38 7.52
N LYS A 400 20.46 -20.07 6.62
CA LYS A 400 20.14 -21.43 6.19
C LYS A 400 20.12 -22.41 7.37
N LYS A 401 21.18 -22.45 8.19
CA LYS A 401 21.27 -23.30 9.38
C LYS A 401 20.17 -22.98 10.40
N LYS A 402 19.88 -21.71 10.63
CA LYS A 402 18.78 -21.26 11.52
C LYS A 402 17.43 -21.81 11.11
N LEU A 403 17.13 -21.82 9.81
CA LEU A 403 15.87 -22.32 9.25
C LEU A 403 15.81 -23.85 9.13
N GLU A 404 16.92 -24.57 9.25
CA GLU A 404 16.96 -26.02 9.32
C GLU A 404 16.55 -26.56 10.70
N THR A 405 16.62 -25.72 11.74
CA THR A 405 16.16 -26.09 13.08
C THR A 405 14.65 -26.34 13.12
N LYS A 406 14.18 -27.16 14.06
CA LYS A 406 12.74 -27.40 14.27
C LYS A 406 11.99 -26.11 14.54
N GLU A 407 12.58 -25.21 15.33
CA GLU A 407 12.02 -23.91 15.66
C GLU A 407 11.94 -23.00 14.41
N GLY A 408 13.04 -22.86 13.66
CA GLY A 408 13.07 -22.04 12.44
C GLY A 408 12.04 -22.47 11.41
N LYS A 409 11.89 -23.79 11.19
CA LYS A 409 10.85 -24.34 10.32
C LYS A 409 9.44 -24.01 10.80
N LYS A 410 9.19 -24.12 12.12
CA LYS A 410 7.90 -23.79 12.73
C LYS A 410 7.57 -22.31 12.55
N ILE A 411 8.52 -21.42 12.88
CA ILE A 411 8.33 -19.96 12.75
C ILE A 411 8.03 -19.59 11.29
N TYR A 412 8.85 -20.08 10.35
CA TYR A 412 8.62 -19.77 8.94
C TYR A 412 7.28 -20.29 8.42
N SER A 413 6.82 -21.45 8.87
CA SER A 413 5.54 -22.01 8.43
C SER A 413 4.34 -21.15 8.78
N LEU A 414 4.41 -20.36 9.86
CA LEU A 414 3.34 -19.46 10.29
C LEU A 414 3.13 -18.27 9.34
N ARG A 415 4.14 -17.91 8.53
CA ARG A 415 4.03 -16.79 7.58
C ARG A 415 2.76 -16.85 6.74
N LYS A 416 2.47 -18.04 6.19
CA LYS A 416 1.31 -18.24 5.30
C LYS A 416 -0.01 -17.96 5.99
N THR A 417 -0.13 -18.27 7.27
CA THR A 417 -1.35 -18.06 8.04
C THR A 417 -1.50 -16.62 8.55
N ILE A 418 -0.45 -15.80 8.47
CA ILE A 418 -0.43 -14.42 8.96
C ILE A 418 -0.62 -13.43 7.82
N VAL A 419 0.29 -13.37 6.85
CA VAL A 419 0.28 -12.32 5.83
C VAL A 419 -0.59 -12.65 4.61
N GLU A 420 -0.66 -13.92 4.18
CA GLU A 420 -1.46 -14.30 3.01
C GLU A 420 -2.97 -14.03 3.19
N PRO A 421 -3.62 -14.30 4.36
CA PRO A 421 -5.00 -13.94 4.57
C PRO A 421 -5.25 -12.43 4.54
N VAL A 422 -4.29 -11.61 4.98
CA VAL A 422 -4.38 -10.16 4.92
C VAL A 422 -4.37 -9.67 3.48
N ILE A 423 -3.43 -10.14 2.67
CA ILE A 423 -3.38 -9.83 1.23
C ILE A 423 -4.68 -10.32 0.53
N GLY A 424 -5.17 -11.51 0.91
CA GLY A 424 -6.44 -12.03 0.43
C GLY A 424 -7.62 -11.13 0.81
N ASN A 425 -7.68 -10.65 2.06
CA ASN A 425 -8.71 -9.73 2.52
C ASN A 425 -8.68 -8.40 1.74
N ILE A 426 -7.51 -7.81 1.55
CA ILE A 426 -7.33 -6.57 0.77
C ILE A 426 -7.84 -6.77 -0.66
N LYS A 427 -7.40 -7.84 -1.34
CA LYS A 427 -7.75 -8.08 -2.76
C LYS A 427 -9.21 -8.47 -2.97
N TYR A 428 -9.72 -9.40 -2.18
CA TYR A 428 -11.03 -10.03 -2.46
C TYR A 428 -12.15 -9.45 -1.61
N ASN A 429 -11.92 -9.24 -0.32
CA ASN A 429 -12.96 -8.76 0.59
C ASN A 429 -13.12 -7.24 0.54
N LEU A 430 -12.05 -6.46 0.33
CA LEU A 430 -12.11 -5.02 0.09
C LEU A 430 -12.14 -4.66 -1.41
N GLY A 431 -11.99 -5.64 -2.31
CA GLY A 431 -12.05 -5.43 -3.76
C GLY A 431 -10.87 -4.61 -4.32
N PHE A 432 -9.71 -4.61 -3.63
CA PHE A 432 -8.55 -3.82 -4.03
C PHE A 432 -7.65 -4.60 -4.99
N THR A 433 -8.13 -4.83 -6.21
CA THR A 433 -7.43 -5.59 -7.26
C THR A 433 -6.70 -4.72 -8.26
N GLU A 434 -7.06 -3.42 -8.33
CA GLU A 434 -6.44 -2.42 -9.20
C GLU A 434 -6.44 -1.05 -8.52
N PHE A 435 -5.51 -0.19 -8.89
CA PHE A 435 -5.49 1.20 -8.49
C PHE A 435 -6.46 2.04 -9.32
N LEU A 436 -7.16 2.99 -8.72
CA LEU A 436 -8.02 3.94 -9.42
C LEU A 436 -7.29 5.25 -9.73
N VAL A 437 -6.26 5.57 -8.98
CA VAL A 437 -5.39 6.73 -9.19
C VAL A 437 -4.14 6.32 -9.96
N ARG A 438 -3.41 7.30 -10.49
CA ARG A 438 -2.17 7.12 -11.23
C ARG A 438 -1.01 7.74 -10.47
N GLY A 439 0.20 7.23 -10.74
CA GLY A 439 1.42 7.65 -10.09
C GLY A 439 1.65 6.94 -8.76
N LEU A 440 2.92 6.89 -8.36
CA LEU A 440 3.36 6.16 -7.15
C LEU A 440 2.74 6.73 -5.88
N ASP A 441 2.69 8.05 -5.73
CA ASP A 441 2.09 8.70 -4.56
C ASP A 441 0.61 8.42 -4.45
N GLY A 442 -0.12 8.44 -5.59
CA GLY A 442 -1.52 8.04 -5.64
C GLY A 442 -1.73 6.59 -5.26
N ALA A 443 -0.85 5.69 -5.70
CA ALA A 443 -0.89 4.28 -5.35
C ALA A 443 -0.61 4.06 -3.85
N LYS A 444 0.38 4.74 -3.26
CA LYS A 444 0.65 4.71 -1.81
C LYS A 444 -0.54 5.18 -1.01
N LEU A 445 -1.17 6.27 -1.43
CA LEU A 445 -2.36 6.81 -0.79
C LEU A 445 -3.53 5.80 -0.79
N GLU A 446 -3.83 5.18 -1.93
CA GLU A 446 -4.91 4.19 -2.01
C GLU A 446 -4.60 2.93 -1.18
N LEU A 447 -3.33 2.50 -1.12
CA LEU A 447 -2.92 1.39 -0.29
C LEU A 447 -3.09 1.70 1.20
N ASN A 448 -2.76 2.93 1.64
CA ASN A 448 -3.00 3.37 3.01
C ASN A 448 -4.50 3.32 3.36
N ILE A 449 -5.40 3.79 2.49
CA ILE A 449 -6.85 3.70 2.72
C ILE A 449 -7.31 2.24 2.86
N ALA A 450 -6.78 1.34 2.03
CA ALA A 450 -7.10 -0.09 2.13
C ALA A 450 -6.59 -0.69 3.45
N SER A 451 -5.39 -0.32 3.88
CA SER A 451 -4.77 -0.76 5.14
C SER A 451 -5.51 -0.21 6.37
N ILE A 452 -5.90 1.07 6.36
CA ILE A 452 -6.78 1.69 7.38
C ILE A 452 -8.07 0.88 7.51
N SER A 453 -8.74 0.63 6.39
CA SER A 453 -10.02 -0.09 6.39
C SER A 453 -9.88 -1.53 6.88
N HIS A 454 -8.76 -2.20 6.55
CA HIS A 454 -8.45 -3.53 7.08
C HIS A 454 -8.23 -3.49 8.59
N ASN A 455 -7.40 -2.58 9.08
CA ASN A 455 -7.09 -2.46 10.51
C ASN A 455 -8.35 -2.13 11.32
N LEU A 456 -9.12 -1.12 10.90
CA LEU A 456 -10.39 -0.76 11.57
C LEU A 456 -11.37 -1.95 11.62
N LYS A 457 -11.49 -2.72 10.54
CA LYS A 457 -12.33 -3.92 10.54
C LYS A 457 -11.85 -4.97 11.54
N LYS A 458 -10.53 -5.17 11.68
CA LYS A 458 -9.94 -6.09 12.66
C LYS A 458 -10.19 -5.63 14.09
N ILE A 459 -9.99 -4.35 14.36
CA ILE A 459 -10.22 -3.74 15.67
C ILE A 459 -11.72 -3.85 16.06
N TRP A 460 -12.61 -3.49 15.13
CA TRP A 460 -14.05 -3.60 15.33
C TRP A 460 -14.51 -5.03 15.64
N VAL A 461 -14.00 -6.03 14.93
CA VAL A 461 -14.30 -7.46 15.18
C VAL A 461 -13.78 -7.90 16.54
N ALA A 462 -12.59 -7.45 16.93
CA ALA A 462 -12.02 -7.74 18.26
C ALA A 462 -12.87 -7.12 19.38
N ARG A 463 -13.29 -5.86 19.23
CA ARG A 463 -14.22 -5.17 20.15
C ARG A 463 -15.53 -5.95 20.36
N GLY A 464 -16.13 -6.44 19.26
CA GLY A 464 -17.37 -7.21 19.33
C GLY A 464 -17.24 -8.59 20.01
N ARG A 465 -16.04 -9.19 19.99
CA ARG A 465 -15.75 -10.45 20.69
C ARG A 465 -15.58 -10.24 22.21
N ILE A 466 -14.91 -9.16 22.59
CA ILE A 466 -14.65 -8.81 24.00
C ILE A 466 -15.97 -8.50 24.72
N GLY A 467 -16.89 -7.76 24.06
CA GLY A 467 -18.21 -7.45 24.62
C GLY A 467 -19.11 -8.67 24.91
N LYS A 468 -18.79 -9.86 24.37
CA LYS A 468 -19.50 -11.11 24.67
C LYS A 468 -19.00 -11.81 25.95
N ASN A 469 -17.78 -11.49 26.40
CA ASN A 469 -17.13 -12.14 27.56
C ASN A 469 -17.21 -11.32 28.85
N ASN A 470 -18.13 -10.34 28.94
CA ASN A 470 -18.38 -9.50 30.13
C ASN A 470 -17.18 -8.69 30.67
N GLU A 471 -16.08 -8.61 29.98
CA GLU A 471 -15.01 -7.66 30.30
C GLU A 471 -15.16 -6.43 29.41
N VAL A 472 -15.62 -5.34 30.01
CA VAL A 472 -15.70 -4.02 29.36
C VAL A 472 -14.29 -3.47 29.26
N ILE A 473 -13.62 -3.72 28.16
CA ILE A 473 -12.48 -2.87 27.78
C ILE A 473 -13.10 -1.56 27.31
N VAL A 474 -13.08 -0.58 28.19
CA VAL A 474 -13.36 0.83 27.84
C VAL A 474 -12.25 1.24 26.87
N PHE A 475 -12.58 1.46 25.62
CA PHE A 475 -11.64 2.03 24.67
C PHE A 475 -11.36 3.48 25.09
N ASP A 476 -10.22 3.71 25.74
CA ASP A 476 -9.74 5.04 26.10
C ASP A 476 -9.25 5.81 24.88
N LEU A 477 -10.15 6.01 23.89
CA LEU A 477 -9.92 6.99 22.83
C LEU A 477 -9.98 8.45 23.34
N ILE A 478 -10.51 8.64 24.54
CA ILE A 478 -10.88 9.98 25.06
C ILE A 478 -9.75 10.64 25.86
N ILE A 479 -8.72 9.94 26.31
CA ILE A 479 -7.83 10.49 27.36
C ILE A 479 -6.52 11.08 26.84
N LYS A 480 -5.99 10.68 25.70
CA LYS A 480 -4.70 11.24 25.22
C LYS A 480 -4.77 12.66 24.66
N ASN A 481 -5.91 13.12 24.17
CA ASN A 481 -6.04 14.49 23.63
C ASN A 481 -6.33 15.57 24.68
N ASN A 482 -6.50 15.24 25.98
CA ASN A 482 -6.85 16.20 27.02
C ASN A 482 -5.68 16.63 27.94
N GLN A 483 -4.43 16.28 27.64
CA GLN A 483 -3.28 16.76 28.43
C GLN A 483 -2.63 18.04 27.89
N MET A 484 -3.13 18.62 26.79
CA MET A 484 -2.74 19.96 26.38
C MET A 484 -3.89 20.95 26.58
N ASN A 485 -3.78 21.74 27.66
CA ASN A 485 -4.45 23.02 27.90
C ASN A 485 -5.98 23.08 27.62
N CYS A 486 -6.78 22.42 28.44
CA CYS A 486 -8.19 22.75 28.54
C CYS A 486 -8.51 23.48 29.85
N ASP A 487 -9.03 24.70 29.72
CA ASP A 487 -9.66 25.51 30.76
C ASP A 487 -10.68 24.69 31.56
N PRO A 488 -10.74 24.79 32.91
CA PRO A 488 -11.66 24.04 33.77
C PRO A 488 -13.14 24.17 33.40
N THR A 489 -13.54 25.18 32.67
CA THR A 489 -14.90 25.40 32.18
C THR A 489 -15.34 24.43 31.07
N CYS A 490 -14.43 23.80 30.37
CA CYS A 490 -14.72 22.79 29.32
C CYS A 490 -15.07 21.40 29.86
N LYS A 491 -14.62 21.05 31.08
CA LYS A 491 -14.91 19.75 31.70
C LYS A 491 -16.39 19.50 31.94
N ASN A 492 -17.14 20.54 32.25
CA ASN A 492 -18.58 20.41 32.56
C ASN A 492 -19.46 20.25 31.28
N LYS A 493 -18.99 20.65 30.09
CA LYS A 493 -19.74 20.45 28.84
C LYS A 493 -19.54 19.05 28.24
N LEU A 494 -18.43 18.38 28.55
CA LEU A 494 -18.15 17.01 28.09
C LEU A 494 -18.97 15.96 28.82
N LEU A 495 -19.31 16.20 30.09
CA LEU A 495 -20.10 15.27 30.91
C LEU A 495 -21.58 15.24 30.55
N THR A 496 -22.12 16.24 29.90
CA THR A 496 -23.54 16.34 29.50
C THR A 496 -23.92 15.54 28.27
N ASN A 497 -22.93 15.06 27.49
CA ASN A 497 -23.16 14.29 26.27
C ASN A 497 -22.82 12.79 26.38
N ILE A 498 -22.55 12.28 27.57
CA ILE A 498 -22.31 10.85 27.80
C ILE A 498 -23.67 10.16 27.96
N PRO A 499 -23.96 9.06 27.21
CA PRO A 499 -25.20 8.31 27.37
C PRO A 499 -25.40 7.85 28.82
N PHE A 500 -26.63 7.94 29.33
CA PHE A 500 -27.05 7.67 30.73
C PHE A 500 -26.53 6.34 31.33
N PHE A 501 -26.16 5.39 30.48
CA PHE A 501 -25.59 4.08 30.93
C PHE A 501 -24.14 4.18 31.45
N MET A 502 -23.35 5.19 31.07
CA MET A 502 -21.95 5.36 31.50
C MET A 502 -21.82 6.11 32.84
N HIS A 503 -22.85 6.85 33.28
CA HIS A 503 -22.81 7.63 34.52
C HIS A 503 -22.68 6.78 35.80
N LYS A 504 -23.03 5.50 35.76
CA LYS A 504 -22.99 4.63 36.93
C LYS A 504 -21.61 4.02 37.22
N GLN A 505 -20.73 3.97 36.23
CA GLN A 505 -19.39 3.35 36.37
C GLN A 505 -18.27 4.35 36.72
N ILE A 506 -18.42 5.63 36.32
CA ILE A 506 -17.39 6.65 36.55
C ILE A 506 -17.34 7.10 38.04
N LYS A 507 -18.42 6.92 38.82
CA LYS A 507 -18.45 7.26 40.27
C LYS A 507 -17.59 6.36 41.17
N HIS A 508 -16.97 5.32 40.63
CA HIS A 508 -16.09 4.43 41.41
C HIS A 508 -14.60 4.66 41.18
N TYR A 509 -14.23 5.59 40.29
CA TYR A 509 -12.82 5.86 39.91
C TYR A 509 -12.43 7.35 39.98
N LEU A 510 -13.29 8.21 40.57
CA LEU A 510 -12.99 9.56 41.04
C LEU A 510 -13.14 9.59 42.54
#